data_660fe411e6f54cb3b028d51b5f26e65e
#
_entry.id   660fe411e6f54cb3b028d51b5f26e65e
#
_cell.length_a   1.000
_cell.length_b   1.000
_cell.length_c   1.000
_cell.angle_alpha   90.00
_cell.angle_beta   90.00
_cell.angle_gamma   90.00
#
_symmetry.space_group_name_H-M   'P 1'
#
loop_
_entity.id
_entity.type
_entity.pdbx_description
1 polymer ?
#
loop_
_entity_poly.entity_id
_entity_poly.type
_entity_poly.pdbx_seq_one_letter_code
_entity_poly.pdbx_strand_id
1 'polypeptide(L)'
;MRTVAVVLAAGSGQRFGGAVPKQLRTLAGRTLIEHSVAAFESAPGIDGILVVTTPGLAGQVRALVLNGRYRKVTGVIDGGVTRTDSTRRAIAALGADECDVLFHDAARPLIDQQTIAGCIRALATDLAVGVTVPSSDTIVEARDGVLTGMPRRDLLLRCQTPQGFRLSVISRAHQLAEADPGFTTSASTDDCGVVLRYLPEVAVRAVPGSERNMKITYPSDLDLAEALLRG
;
A
#
# COMPACT_ATOMS: atom_id res chain seq x y z
N MET A 1 -1.35 -21.14 -2.41
CA MET A 1 -0.06 -20.41 -2.56
C MET A 1 0.13 -19.57 -1.31
N ARG A 2 1.38 -19.34 -0.86
CA ARG A 2 1.69 -18.47 0.28
C ARG A 2 1.36 -17.01 -0.07
N THR A 3 0.78 -16.26 0.87
CA THR A 3 0.49 -14.84 0.71
C THR A 3 1.26 -14.02 1.75
N VAL A 4 2.02 -13.05 1.29
CA VAL A 4 2.81 -12.16 2.14
C VAL A 4 2.28 -10.73 2.05
N ALA A 5 2.03 -10.10 3.19
CA ALA A 5 1.73 -8.68 3.25
C ALA A 5 3.02 -7.87 3.40
N VAL A 6 3.16 -6.80 2.63
CA VAL A 6 4.26 -5.82 2.73
C VAL A 6 3.68 -4.51 3.22
N VAL A 7 3.96 -4.14 4.46
CA VAL A 7 3.52 -2.88 5.05
C VAL A 7 4.55 -1.79 4.74
N LEU A 8 4.19 -0.89 3.81
CA LEU A 8 5.03 0.21 3.36
C LEU A 8 4.92 1.41 4.31
N ALA A 9 5.95 1.64 5.09
CA ALA A 9 6.03 2.67 6.13
C ALA A 9 7.24 3.62 5.95
N ALA A 10 7.85 3.67 4.76
CA ALA A 10 9.03 4.47 4.46
C ALA A 10 8.73 5.89 3.94
N GLY A 11 7.46 6.28 3.85
CA GLY A 11 7.08 7.61 3.36
C GLY A 11 7.55 8.74 4.26
N SER A 12 8.08 9.83 3.67
CA SER A 12 8.61 11.00 4.38
C SER A 12 7.59 11.76 5.23
N GLY A 13 6.29 11.62 4.94
CA GLY A 13 5.23 12.32 5.67
C GLY A 13 5.26 13.84 5.58
N GLN A 14 5.90 14.43 4.56
CA GLN A 14 6.10 15.89 4.41
C GLN A 14 4.81 16.71 4.60
N ARG A 15 3.70 16.26 3.99
CA ARG A 15 2.38 16.93 4.13
C ARG A 15 1.79 16.84 5.53
N PHE A 16 2.20 15.85 6.29
CA PHE A 16 1.75 15.67 7.68
C PHE A 16 2.49 16.60 8.63
N GLY A 17 3.79 16.83 8.40
CA GLY A 17 4.64 17.68 9.23
C GLY A 17 4.98 17.10 10.60
N GLY A 18 5.69 17.89 11.42
CA GLY A 18 6.04 17.58 12.80
C GLY A 18 7.31 16.73 12.96
N ALA A 19 7.85 16.70 14.19
CA ALA A 19 9.12 16.03 14.51
C ALA A 19 9.02 14.49 14.56
N VAL A 20 7.84 13.94 14.84
CA VAL A 20 7.62 12.48 14.87
C VAL A 20 7.19 12.02 13.49
N PRO A 21 7.87 11.01 12.90
CA PRO A 21 7.47 10.43 11.63
C PRO A 21 6.01 9.98 11.65
N LYS A 22 5.26 10.27 10.56
CA LYS A 22 3.81 10.04 10.49
C LYS A 22 3.42 8.60 10.87
N GLN A 23 4.16 7.63 10.37
CA GLN A 23 3.89 6.21 10.59
C GLN A 23 4.02 5.76 12.05
N LEU A 24 4.72 6.56 12.88
CA LEU A 24 4.87 6.35 14.33
C LEU A 24 3.88 7.18 15.17
N ARG A 25 3.01 7.97 14.52
CA ARG A 25 1.94 8.68 15.23
C ARG A 25 0.95 7.70 15.80
N THR A 26 0.46 8.04 16.99
CA THR A 26 -0.51 7.23 17.73
C THR A 26 -1.93 7.53 17.27
N LEU A 27 -2.70 6.50 17.05
CA LEU A 27 -4.13 6.49 16.80
C LEU A 27 -4.76 5.50 17.78
N ALA A 28 -5.66 5.93 18.63
CA ALA A 28 -6.32 5.08 19.63
C ALA A 28 -5.36 4.14 20.41
N GLY A 29 -4.23 4.69 20.87
CA GLY A 29 -3.25 3.97 21.71
C GLY A 29 -2.25 3.09 20.97
N ARG A 30 -2.26 3.01 19.62
CA ARG A 30 -1.29 2.28 18.79
C ARG A 30 -0.75 3.15 17.68
N THR A 31 0.46 2.90 17.22
CA THR A 31 1.01 3.60 16.05
C THR A 31 0.30 3.18 14.75
N LEU A 32 0.35 4.02 13.71
CA LEU A 32 -0.25 3.69 12.41
C LEU A 32 0.34 2.39 11.83
N ILE A 33 1.65 2.14 12.01
CA ILE A 33 2.28 0.86 11.63
C ILE A 33 1.62 -0.30 12.37
N GLU A 34 1.44 -0.21 13.69
CA GLU A 34 0.86 -1.29 14.49
C GLU A 34 -0.58 -1.59 14.09
N HIS A 35 -1.38 -0.59 13.73
CA HIS A 35 -2.72 -0.81 13.20
C HIS A 35 -2.70 -1.64 11.91
N SER A 36 -1.86 -1.26 10.95
CA SER A 36 -1.73 -1.97 9.68
C SER A 36 -1.20 -3.39 9.89
N VAL A 37 -0.14 -3.55 10.70
CA VAL A 37 0.41 -4.88 11.02
C VAL A 37 -0.63 -5.75 11.72
N ALA A 38 -1.39 -5.22 12.68
CA ALA A 38 -2.43 -5.96 13.40
C ALA A 38 -3.56 -6.44 12.48
N ALA A 39 -3.93 -5.65 11.47
CA ALA A 39 -4.94 -6.04 10.49
C ALA A 39 -4.50 -7.27 9.67
N PHE A 40 -3.24 -7.29 9.19
CA PHE A 40 -2.70 -8.43 8.46
C PHE A 40 -2.36 -9.61 9.37
N GLU A 41 -1.94 -9.37 10.61
CA GLU A 41 -1.71 -10.42 11.61
C GLU A 41 -2.98 -11.25 11.85
N SER A 42 -4.13 -10.57 11.95
CA SER A 42 -5.41 -11.22 12.20
C SER A 42 -6.07 -11.82 10.94
N ALA A 43 -5.55 -11.56 9.75
CA ALA A 43 -6.12 -12.07 8.50
C ALA A 43 -5.72 -13.55 8.27
N PRO A 44 -6.70 -14.50 8.20
CA PRO A 44 -6.39 -15.94 8.12
C PRO A 44 -5.55 -16.35 6.91
N GLY A 45 -5.73 -15.68 5.78
CA GLY A 45 -5.02 -16.00 4.53
C GLY A 45 -3.66 -15.32 4.36
N ILE A 46 -3.14 -14.63 5.38
CA ILE A 46 -1.79 -14.05 5.38
C ILE A 46 -0.83 -14.97 6.12
N ASP A 47 0.25 -15.36 5.46
CA ASP A 47 1.26 -16.29 5.98
C ASP A 47 2.49 -15.59 6.55
N GLY A 48 2.75 -14.34 6.10
CA GLY A 48 3.88 -13.55 6.57
C GLY A 48 3.67 -12.05 6.37
N ILE A 49 4.36 -11.25 7.16
CA ILE A 49 4.32 -9.78 7.08
C ILE A 49 5.76 -9.26 7.03
N LEU A 50 6.09 -8.51 5.99
CA LEU A 50 7.33 -7.77 5.88
C LEU A 50 7.03 -6.27 6.08
N VAL A 51 7.75 -5.61 6.98
CA VAL A 51 7.59 -4.17 7.21
C VAL A 51 8.75 -3.42 6.55
N VAL A 52 8.42 -2.42 5.74
CA VAL A 52 9.39 -1.54 5.08
C VAL A 52 9.31 -0.16 5.71
N THR A 53 10.38 0.27 6.37
CA THR A 53 10.41 1.52 7.13
C THR A 53 11.45 2.51 6.60
N THR A 54 11.36 3.76 7.03
CA THR A 54 12.37 4.78 6.72
C THR A 54 13.74 4.36 7.27
N PRO A 55 14.83 4.50 6.49
CA PRO A 55 16.19 4.28 6.99
C PRO A 55 16.43 5.02 8.31
N GLY A 56 17.07 4.34 9.28
CA GLY A 56 17.31 4.85 10.62
C GLY A 56 16.17 4.58 11.63
N LEU A 57 14.97 4.20 11.19
CA LEU A 57 13.86 3.84 12.09
C LEU A 57 13.70 2.34 12.29
N ALA A 58 14.47 1.51 11.58
CA ALA A 58 14.31 0.05 11.63
C ALA A 58 14.43 -0.53 13.04
N GLY A 59 15.34 -0.02 13.87
CA GLY A 59 15.47 -0.46 15.28
C GLY A 59 14.21 -0.18 16.10
N GLN A 60 13.66 1.03 16.00
CA GLN A 60 12.42 1.41 16.69
C GLN A 60 11.21 0.62 16.18
N VAL A 61 11.08 0.44 14.86
CA VAL A 61 9.99 -0.34 14.28
C VAL A 61 10.10 -1.81 14.66
N ARG A 62 11.31 -2.41 14.67
CA ARG A 62 11.52 -3.77 15.18
C ARG A 62 11.04 -3.94 16.60
N ALA A 63 11.36 -3.00 17.49
CA ALA A 63 10.91 -3.04 18.87
C ALA A 63 9.37 -2.99 19.00
N LEU A 64 8.68 -2.32 18.08
CA LEU A 64 7.21 -2.25 18.05
C LEU A 64 6.56 -3.55 17.51
N VAL A 65 7.13 -4.16 16.47
CA VAL A 65 6.45 -5.23 15.72
C VAL A 65 7.06 -6.63 15.91
N LEU A 66 8.29 -6.74 16.43
CA LEU A 66 8.95 -8.04 16.75
C LEU A 66 9.01 -8.33 18.25
N ASN A 67 8.06 -7.80 19.01
CA ASN A 67 7.98 -7.98 20.47
C ASN A 67 7.21 -9.25 20.92
N GLY A 68 6.97 -10.19 20.01
CA GLY A 68 6.22 -11.42 20.25
C GLY A 68 4.69 -11.28 20.13
N ARG A 69 4.18 -10.06 19.96
CA ARG A 69 2.75 -9.79 19.75
C ARG A 69 2.27 -10.16 18.35
N TYR A 70 3.13 -9.94 17.33
CA TYR A 70 2.83 -10.19 15.92
C TYR A 70 3.69 -11.36 15.44
N ARG A 71 3.08 -12.54 15.32
CA ARG A 71 3.78 -13.79 14.99
C ARG A 71 4.07 -13.96 13.51
N LYS A 72 3.28 -13.30 12.65
CA LYS A 72 3.46 -13.34 11.19
C LYS A 72 4.51 -12.35 10.68
N VAL A 73 5.00 -11.43 11.52
CA VAL A 73 6.05 -10.50 11.11
C VAL A 73 7.36 -11.25 10.94
N THR A 74 7.81 -11.38 9.69
CA THR A 74 9.03 -12.10 9.30
C THR A 74 10.25 -11.21 9.27
N GLY A 75 10.09 -9.88 9.18
CA GLY A 75 11.21 -8.95 9.14
C GLY A 75 10.81 -7.50 9.04
N VAL A 76 11.82 -6.65 9.29
CA VAL A 76 11.75 -5.20 9.10
C VAL A 76 12.98 -4.78 8.29
N ILE A 77 12.78 -4.13 7.17
CA ILE A 77 13.83 -3.66 6.26
C ILE A 77 13.75 -2.14 6.05
N ASP A 78 14.85 -1.57 5.63
CA ASP A 78 14.91 -0.17 5.22
C ASP A 78 14.29 0.02 3.82
N GLY A 79 13.40 0.97 3.69
CA GLY A 79 12.85 1.44 2.43
C GLY A 79 13.83 2.29 1.62
N GLY A 80 13.42 2.64 0.41
CA GLY A 80 14.16 3.54 -0.47
C GLY A 80 13.76 5.01 -0.33
N VAL A 81 14.28 5.82 -1.23
CA VAL A 81 13.99 7.26 -1.29
C VAL A 81 12.53 7.50 -1.70
N THR A 82 12.03 6.68 -2.62
CA THR A 82 10.66 6.76 -3.12
C THR A 82 9.83 5.55 -2.66
N ARG A 83 8.50 5.63 -2.88
CA ARG A 83 7.61 4.49 -2.66
C ARG A 83 8.00 3.32 -3.57
N THR A 84 8.30 3.59 -4.82
CA THR A 84 8.75 2.60 -5.81
C THR A 84 10.04 1.91 -5.37
N ASP A 85 11.03 2.65 -4.87
CA ASP A 85 12.27 2.06 -4.35
C ASP A 85 12.00 1.17 -3.13
N SER A 86 11.05 1.56 -2.29
CA SER A 86 10.63 0.76 -1.13
C SER A 86 9.97 -0.55 -1.57
N THR A 87 9.12 -0.51 -2.62
CA THR A 87 8.53 -1.71 -3.22
C THR A 87 9.61 -2.63 -3.81
N ARG A 88 10.57 -2.08 -4.57
CA ARG A 88 11.70 -2.86 -5.15
C ARG A 88 12.52 -3.55 -4.07
N ARG A 89 12.84 -2.86 -2.97
CA ARG A 89 13.56 -3.46 -1.83
C ARG A 89 12.75 -4.58 -1.18
N ALA A 90 11.45 -4.43 -1.05
CA ALA A 90 10.58 -5.49 -0.55
C ALA A 90 10.55 -6.70 -1.47
N ILE A 91 10.41 -6.50 -2.78
CA ILE A 91 10.48 -7.58 -3.79
C ILE A 91 11.80 -8.34 -3.67
N ALA A 92 12.93 -7.64 -3.60
CA ALA A 92 14.24 -8.26 -3.43
C ALA A 92 14.35 -9.06 -2.12
N ALA A 93 13.77 -8.57 -1.02
CA ALA A 93 13.79 -9.24 0.27
C ALA A 93 12.88 -10.47 0.35
N LEU A 94 11.84 -10.55 -0.49
CA LEU A 94 10.96 -11.72 -0.59
C LEU A 94 11.65 -12.90 -1.29
N GLY A 95 12.71 -12.66 -2.08
CA GLY A 95 13.48 -13.68 -2.76
C GLY A 95 12.82 -14.18 -4.04
N ALA A 96 13.16 -15.41 -4.46
CA ALA A 96 12.71 -15.99 -5.72
C ALA A 96 11.53 -16.97 -5.59
N ASP A 97 11.14 -17.33 -4.38
CA ASP A 97 10.06 -18.27 -4.16
C ASP A 97 8.71 -17.62 -4.50
N GLU A 98 7.98 -18.23 -5.42
CA GLU A 98 6.71 -17.68 -5.89
C GLU A 98 5.68 -17.59 -4.76
N CYS A 99 5.07 -16.43 -4.63
CA CYS A 99 4.03 -16.14 -3.66
C CYS A 99 3.10 -15.04 -4.17
N ASP A 100 1.96 -14.88 -3.52
CA ASP A 100 1.14 -13.68 -3.64
C ASP A 100 1.68 -12.62 -2.68
N VAL A 101 1.80 -11.38 -3.14
CA VAL A 101 2.24 -10.25 -2.31
C VAL A 101 1.18 -9.15 -2.29
N LEU A 102 0.86 -8.66 -1.09
CA LEU A 102 -0.05 -7.53 -0.89
C LEU A 102 0.74 -6.33 -0.38
N PHE A 103 0.96 -5.31 -1.22
CA PHE A 103 1.58 -4.05 -0.81
C PHE A 103 0.54 -3.13 -0.18
N HIS A 104 0.78 -2.69 1.05
CA HIS A 104 -0.14 -1.84 1.78
C HIS A 104 0.55 -0.65 2.43
N ASP A 105 -0.01 0.54 2.21
CA ASP A 105 0.50 1.77 2.85
C ASP A 105 0.16 1.76 4.34
N ALA A 106 1.16 1.81 5.24
CA ALA A 106 0.95 1.96 6.68
C ALA A 106 0.13 3.20 7.06
N ALA A 107 0.01 4.15 6.16
CA ALA A 107 -0.83 5.33 6.30
C ALA A 107 -2.34 5.05 6.14
N ARG A 108 -2.77 3.80 5.90
CA ARG A 108 -4.17 3.36 5.86
C ARG A 108 -4.47 2.40 7.02
N PRO A 109 -4.47 2.90 8.26
CA PRO A 109 -4.54 2.05 9.45
C PRO A 109 -5.89 1.34 9.64
N LEU A 110 -6.92 1.73 8.89
CA LEU A 110 -8.30 1.23 9.04
C LEU A 110 -8.69 0.21 7.98
N ILE A 111 -7.70 -0.48 7.40
CA ILE A 111 -7.97 -1.59 6.47
C ILE A 111 -8.76 -2.70 7.18
N ASP A 112 -9.85 -3.14 6.56
CA ASP A 112 -10.73 -4.17 7.11
C ASP A 112 -10.42 -5.58 6.58
N GLN A 113 -10.88 -6.59 7.32
CA GLN A 113 -10.66 -8.00 6.99
C GLN A 113 -11.36 -8.42 5.71
N GLN A 114 -12.50 -7.79 5.38
CA GLN A 114 -13.24 -8.10 4.15
C GLN A 114 -12.45 -7.70 2.91
N THR A 115 -11.83 -6.55 2.93
CA THR A 115 -10.97 -6.03 1.85
C THR A 115 -9.73 -6.92 1.67
N ILE A 116 -9.03 -7.29 2.78
CA ILE A 116 -7.88 -8.19 2.72
C ILE A 116 -8.28 -9.54 2.12
N ALA A 117 -9.34 -10.15 2.63
CA ALA A 117 -9.85 -11.43 2.14
C ALA A 117 -10.32 -11.33 0.67
N GLY A 118 -10.86 -10.18 0.25
CA GLY A 118 -11.22 -9.89 -1.14
C GLY A 118 -10.01 -9.95 -2.07
N CYS A 119 -8.89 -9.34 -1.69
CA CYS A 119 -7.64 -9.38 -2.45
C CYS A 119 -7.11 -10.82 -2.58
N ILE A 120 -7.08 -11.58 -1.46
CA ILE A 120 -6.59 -12.96 -1.45
C ILE A 120 -7.45 -13.84 -2.36
N ARG A 121 -8.78 -13.72 -2.29
CA ARG A 121 -9.68 -14.49 -3.16
C ARG A 121 -9.49 -14.15 -4.64
N ALA A 122 -9.32 -12.87 -4.97
CA ALA A 122 -9.10 -12.45 -6.35
C ALA A 122 -7.76 -12.96 -6.90
N LEU A 123 -6.69 -12.97 -6.10
CA LEU A 123 -5.38 -13.51 -6.50
C LEU A 123 -5.38 -15.04 -6.72
N ALA A 124 -6.41 -15.75 -6.30
CA ALA A 124 -6.54 -17.17 -6.64
C ALA A 124 -6.74 -17.40 -8.14
N THR A 125 -7.28 -16.42 -8.87
CA THR A 125 -7.57 -16.49 -10.32
C THR A 125 -6.89 -15.40 -11.14
N ASP A 126 -6.59 -14.26 -10.53
CA ASP A 126 -5.98 -13.11 -11.20
C ASP A 126 -4.51 -12.95 -10.78
N LEU A 127 -3.68 -12.38 -11.66
CA LEU A 127 -2.24 -12.17 -11.40
C LEU A 127 -1.96 -10.82 -10.73
N ALA A 128 -2.89 -9.88 -10.81
CA ALA A 128 -2.78 -8.56 -10.24
C ALA A 128 -4.15 -8.04 -9.79
N VAL A 129 -4.21 -7.41 -8.62
CA VAL A 129 -5.43 -6.84 -8.04
C VAL A 129 -5.17 -5.47 -7.43
N GLY A 130 -6.12 -4.56 -7.53
CA GLY A 130 -6.07 -3.25 -6.89
C GLY A 130 -7.35 -2.96 -6.13
N VAL A 131 -7.23 -2.57 -4.87
CA VAL A 131 -8.39 -2.13 -4.07
C VAL A 131 -8.85 -0.77 -4.56
N THR A 132 -10.14 -0.62 -4.81
CA THR A 132 -10.72 0.59 -5.36
C THR A 132 -12.05 0.95 -4.71
N VAL A 133 -12.37 2.24 -4.71
CA VAL A 133 -13.69 2.76 -4.33
C VAL A 133 -14.17 3.73 -5.41
N PRO A 134 -15.48 3.87 -5.66
CA PRO A 134 -16.02 4.87 -6.57
C PRO A 134 -15.57 6.29 -6.18
N SER A 135 -15.39 7.18 -7.16
CA SER A 135 -15.18 8.59 -6.85
C SER A 135 -16.50 9.24 -6.44
N SER A 136 -16.54 9.84 -5.25
CA SER A 136 -17.68 10.65 -4.78
C SER A 136 -17.74 11.99 -5.49
N ASP A 137 -16.59 12.55 -5.85
CA ASP A 137 -16.48 13.86 -6.45
C ASP A 137 -16.36 13.79 -7.99
N THR A 138 -16.71 14.89 -8.66
CA THR A 138 -16.45 15.09 -10.06
C THR A 138 -14.95 15.34 -10.25
N ILE A 139 -14.30 14.49 -11.05
CA ILE A 139 -12.88 14.66 -11.42
C ILE A 139 -12.81 15.48 -12.70
N VAL A 140 -11.91 16.46 -12.72
CA VAL A 140 -11.65 17.31 -13.87
C VAL A 140 -10.17 17.26 -14.25
N GLU A 141 -9.89 17.37 -15.52
CA GLU A 141 -8.55 17.62 -16.04
C GLU A 141 -8.29 19.12 -16.06
N ALA A 142 -7.09 19.53 -15.66
CA ALA A 142 -6.69 20.93 -15.67
C ALA A 142 -5.26 21.08 -16.17
N ARG A 143 -5.03 22.14 -16.96
CA ARG A 143 -3.70 22.56 -17.40
C ARG A 143 -3.56 24.07 -17.17
N ASP A 144 -2.48 24.48 -16.51
CA ASP A 144 -2.17 25.87 -16.20
C ASP A 144 -3.31 26.65 -15.53
N GLY A 145 -4.04 25.95 -14.62
CA GLY A 145 -5.17 26.52 -13.88
C GLY A 145 -6.50 26.57 -14.65
N VAL A 146 -6.54 26.10 -15.91
CA VAL A 146 -7.75 26.04 -16.74
C VAL A 146 -8.26 24.61 -16.82
N LEU A 147 -9.57 24.42 -16.63
CA LEU A 147 -10.21 23.11 -16.80
C LEU A 147 -10.21 22.73 -18.28
N THR A 148 -9.67 21.58 -18.63
CA THR A 148 -9.50 21.10 -19.99
C THR A 148 -10.34 19.87 -20.32
N GLY A 149 -10.88 19.19 -19.33
CA GLY A 149 -11.69 18.00 -19.55
C GLY A 149 -12.44 17.56 -18.30
N MET A 150 -13.45 16.74 -18.52
CA MET A 150 -14.25 16.10 -17.46
C MET A 150 -14.46 14.63 -17.83
N PRO A 151 -13.59 13.72 -17.32
CA PRO A 151 -13.72 12.30 -17.58
C PRO A 151 -15.06 11.74 -17.07
N ARG A 152 -15.59 10.72 -17.72
CA ARG A 152 -16.80 10.04 -17.31
C ARG A 152 -16.61 9.43 -15.91
N ARG A 153 -17.40 9.88 -14.94
CA ARG A 153 -17.30 9.49 -13.52
C ARG A 153 -17.55 7.99 -13.29
N ASP A 154 -18.43 7.38 -14.09
CA ASP A 154 -18.74 5.96 -14.02
C ASP A 154 -17.56 5.05 -14.39
N LEU A 155 -16.51 5.59 -15.03
CA LEU A 155 -15.27 4.90 -15.36
C LEU A 155 -14.13 5.19 -14.36
N LEU A 156 -14.36 6.05 -13.36
CA LEU A 156 -13.32 6.49 -12.44
C LEU A 156 -13.47 5.87 -11.06
N LEU A 157 -12.42 5.20 -10.63
CA LEU A 157 -12.28 4.64 -9.30
C LEU A 157 -11.06 5.28 -8.61
N ARG A 158 -11.19 5.54 -7.32
CA ARG A 158 -10.04 5.95 -6.48
C ARG A 158 -9.30 4.70 -6.02
N CYS A 159 -8.01 4.63 -6.35
CA CYS A 159 -7.16 3.51 -5.95
C CYS A 159 -6.79 3.61 -4.47
N GLN A 160 -6.88 2.49 -3.80
CA GLN A 160 -6.43 2.30 -2.42
C GLN A 160 -5.34 1.24 -2.36
N THR A 161 -4.95 0.85 -1.16
CA THR A 161 -4.16 -0.35 -0.88
C THR A 161 -4.93 -1.25 0.10
N PRO A 162 -4.73 -2.59 0.07
CA PRO A 162 -3.65 -3.33 -0.59
C PRO A 162 -3.74 -3.30 -2.11
N GLN A 163 -2.57 -3.41 -2.75
CA GLN A 163 -2.42 -3.78 -4.14
C GLN A 163 -1.72 -5.13 -4.17
N GLY A 164 -2.33 -6.12 -4.81
CA GLY A 164 -1.87 -7.49 -4.73
C GLY A 164 -1.37 -8.00 -6.08
N PHE A 165 -0.33 -8.82 -6.04
CA PHE A 165 0.31 -9.33 -7.25
C PHE A 165 0.88 -10.73 -7.02
N ARG A 166 0.96 -11.51 -8.10
CA ARG A 166 1.91 -12.60 -8.19
C ARG A 166 3.32 -12.02 -8.15
N LEU A 167 4.23 -12.55 -7.31
CA LEU A 167 5.56 -11.98 -7.11
C LEU A 167 6.36 -11.88 -8.41
N SER A 168 6.31 -12.90 -9.26
CA SER A 168 6.98 -12.89 -10.57
C SER A 168 6.47 -11.75 -11.48
N VAL A 169 5.17 -11.45 -11.46
CA VAL A 169 4.55 -10.40 -12.27
C VAL A 169 5.03 -9.02 -11.82
N ILE A 170 4.91 -8.71 -10.53
CA ILE A 170 5.33 -7.39 -10.04
C ILE A 170 6.84 -7.20 -10.14
N SER A 171 7.63 -8.25 -9.93
CA SER A 171 9.08 -8.23 -10.12
C SER A 171 9.43 -7.89 -11.57
N ARG A 172 8.78 -8.54 -12.55
CA ARG A 172 8.97 -8.28 -13.97
C ARG A 172 8.60 -6.85 -14.36
N ALA A 173 7.45 -6.36 -13.88
CA ALA A 173 7.02 -4.98 -14.13
C ALA A 173 8.03 -3.95 -13.62
N HIS A 174 8.56 -4.14 -12.40
CA HIS A 174 9.58 -3.25 -11.84
C HIS A 174 10.93 -3.35 -12.55
N GLN A 175 11.34 -4.53 -13.04
CA GLN A 175 12.55 -4.69 -13.84
C GLN A 175 12.45 -3.92 -15.17
N LEU A 176 11.29 -4.00 -15.86
CA LEU A 176 11.06 -3.24 -17.09
C LEU A 176 11.04 -1.73 -16.83
N ALA A 177 10.40 -1.30 -15.75
CA ALA A 177 10.38 0.10 -15.34
C ALA A 177 11.79 0.63 -15.00
N GLU A 178 12.66 -0.18 -14.40
CA GLU A 178 14.04 0.20 -14.10
C GLU A 178 14.91 0.32 -15.34
N ALA A 179 14.63 -0.49 -16.36
CA ALA A 179 15.34 -0.45 -17.64
C ALA A 179 14.85 0.70 -18.57
N ASP A 180 13.72 1.36 -18.25
CA ASP A 180 13.18 2.48 -19.04
C ASP A 180 13.77 3.81 -18.58
N PRO A 181 14.65 4.48 -19.38
CA PRO A 181 15.18 5.81 -19.05
C PRO A 181 14.08 6.88 -18.90
N GLY A 182 12.92 6.66 -19.50
CA GLY A 182 11.75 7.55 -19.40
C GLY A 182 10.88 7.30 -18.18
N PHE A 183 11.24 6.33 -17.32
CA PHE A 183 10.51 6.08 -16.10
C PHE A 183 10.76 7.20 -15.09
N THR A 184 9.71 7.93 -14.76
CA THR A 184 9.72 8.86 -13.63
C THR A 184 8.74 8.34 -12.58
N THR A 185 9.10 8.45 -11.32
CA THR A 185 8.23 8.04 -10.19
C THR A 185 6.92 8.84 -10.13
N SER A 186 6.85 10.00 -10.80
CA SER A 186 5.63 10.77 -10.99
C SER A 186 4.68 10.20 -12.04
N ALA A 187 5.20 9.38 -12.97
CA ALA A 187 4.39 8.75 -14.02
C ALA A 187 3.66 7.48 -13.54
N SER A 188 4.08 6.92 -12.40
CA SER A 188 3.43 5.76 -11.78
C SER A 188 3.44 5.96 -10.26
N THR A 189 2.30 6.41 -9.74
CA THR A 189 2.14 6.77 -8.32
C THR A 189 1.96 5.57 -7.42
N ASP A 190 1.73 4.37 -7.99
CA ASP A 190 1.50 3.11 -7.28
C ASP A 190 1.92 1.88 -8.10
N ASP A 191 1.85 0.68 -7.49
CA ASP A 191 2.34 -0.55 -8.11
C ASP A 191 1.40 -1.06 -9.22
N CYS A 192 0.09 -0.82 -9.11
CA CYS A 192 -0.86 -1.11 -10.19
C CYS A 192 -0.52 -0.32 -11.46
N GLY A 193 -0.15 0.96 -11.30
CA GLY A 193 0.28 1.80 -12.42
C GLY A 193 1.56 1.30 -13.10
N VAL A 194 2.48 0.70 -12.34
CA VAL A 194 3.68 0.06 -12.92
C VAL A 194 3.27 -1.15 -13.76
N VAL A 195 2.40 -2.03 -13.25
CA VAL A 195 1.92 -3.20 -14.01
C VAL A 195 1.17 -2.77 -15.27
N LEU A 196 0.21 -1.86 -15.17
CA LEU A 196 -0.57 -1.36 -16.31
C LEU A 196 0.29 -0.76 -17.42
N ARG A 197 1.40 -0.11 -17.06
CA ARG A 197 2.32 0.51 -18.03
C ARG A 197 3.26 -0.48 -18.71
N TYR A 198 3.82 -1.41 -17.94
CA TYR A 198 4.91 -2.26 -18.41
C TYR A 198 4.51 -3.69 -18.76
N LEU A 199 3.32 -4.12 -18.33
CA LEU A 199 2.72 -5.42 -18.64
C LEU A 199 1.24 -5.23 -19.03
N PRO A 200 0.95 -4.53 -20.13
CA PRO A 200 -0.43 -4.19 -20.53
C PRO A 200 -1.31 -5.42 -20.81
N GLU A 201 -0.70 -6.59 -21.02
CA GLU A 201 -1.40 -7.87 -21.16
C GLU A 201 -1.90 -8.44 -19.82
N VAL A 202 -1.38 -7.94 -18.70
CA VAL A 202 -1.81 -8.38 -17.36
C VAL A 202 -2.98 -7.53 -16.90
N ALA A 203 -4.15 -8.15 -16.82
CA ALA A 203 -5.32 -7.49 -16.25
C ALA A 203 -5.13 -7.24 -14.74
N VAL A 204 -5.37 -6.01 -14.30
CA VAL A 204 -5.43 -5.66 -12.88
C VAL A 204 -6.89 -5.68 -12.44
N ARG A 205 -7.27 -6.68 -11.65
CA ARG A 205 -8.64 -6.84 -11.15
C ARG A 205 -8.97 -5.78 -10.09
N ALA A 206 -10.06 -5.04 -10.26
CA ALA A 206 -10.57 -4.15 -9.24
C ALA A 206 -11.24 -4.96 -8.12
N VAL A 207 -10.81 -4.74 -6.88
CA VAL A 207 -11.39 -5.32 -5.67
C VAL A 207 -12.12 -4.20 -4.91
N PRO A 208 -13.38 -4.39 -4.51
CA PRO A 208 -14.09 -3.39 -3.71
C PRO A 208 -13.37 -3.08 -2.41
N GLY A 209 -13.10 -1.80 -2.19
CA GLY A 209 -12.55 -1.26 -0.95
C GLY A 209 -13.61 -0.61 -0.07
N SER A 210 -13.16 0.13 0.92
CA SER A 210 -14.01 0.84 1.88
C SER A 210 -13.59 2.31 1.98
N GLU A 211 -14.55 3.22 2.11
CA GLU A 211 -14.27 4.62 2.43
C GLU A 211 -13.55 4.78 3.79
N ARG A 212 -13.79 3.84 4.71
CA ARG A 212 -13.07 3.79 6.00
C ARG A 212 -11.57 3.52 5.82
N ASN A 213 -11.15 2.88 4.72
CA ASN A 213 -9.73 2.61 4.41
C ASN A 213 -9.04 3.87 3.85
N MET A 214 -9.27 4.99 4.54
CA MET A 214 -8.73 6.30 4.18
C MET A 214 -7.22 6.37 4.41
N LYS A 215 -6.54 7.23 3.64
CA LYS A 215 -5.10 7.47 3.80
C LYS A 215 -4.89 8.68 4.72
N ILE A 216 -4.29 8.46 5.88
CA ILE A 216 -3.82 9.53 6.75
C ILE A 216 -2.77 10.34 6.01
N THR A 217 -3.08 11.59 5.67
CA THR A 217 -2.23 12.48 4.88
C THR A 217 -1.94 13.78 5.61
N TYR A 218 -2.96 14.32 6.29
CA TYR A 218 -2.91 15.54 7.07
C TYR A 218 -3.17 15.25 8.56
N PRO A 219 -2.76 16.12 9.50
CA PRO A 219 -3.03 15.94 10.93
C PRO A 219 -4.52 15.73 11.25
N SER A 220 -5.43 16.47 10.61
CA SER A 220 -6.89 16.33 10.78
C SER A 220 -7.42 14.95 10.42
N ASP A 221 -6.72 14.18 9.59
CA ASP A 221 -7.16 12.83 9.23
C ASP A 221 -7.06 11.85 10.42
N LEU A 222 -6.20 12.15 11.42
CA LEU A 222 -6.13 11.36 12.65
C LEU A 222 -7.43 11.47 13.46
N ASP A 223 -7.98 12.67 13.59
CA ASP A 223 -9.23 12.90 14.35
C ASP A 223 -10.38 12.15 13.69
N LEU A 224 -10.46 12.22 12.35
CA LEU A 224 -11.43 11.47 11.58
C LEU A 224 -11.26 9.95 11.73
N ALA A 225 -10.03 9.46 11.61
CA ALA A 225 -9.73 8.04 11.79
C ALA A 225 -10.08 7.54 13.20
N GLU A 226 -9.83 8.37 14.23
CA GLU A 226 -10.19 8.02 15.61
C GLU A 226 -11.70 7.97 15.81
N ALA A 227 -12.45 8.90 15.22
CA ALA A 227 -13.91 8.87 15.23
C ALA A 227 -14.45 7.59 14.56
N LEU A 228 -13.87 7.20 13.41
CA LEU A 228 -14.23 5.97 12.71
C LEU A 228 -13.91 4.69 13.51
N LEU A 229 -12.91 4.69 14.39
CA LEU A 229 -12.61 3.55 15.25
C LEU A 229 -13.58 3.37 16.41
N ARG A 230 -14.24 4.46 16.85
CA ARG A 230 -15.19 4.44 17.96
C ARG A 230 -16.62 4.03 17.55
N GLY A 231 -16.98 4.24 16.29
CA GLY A 231 -18.29 3.90 15.70
C GLY A 231 -18.23 2.62 14.89
#